data_565c1b1a890b505683df100880de43bd
#
_entry.id   565c1b1a890b505683df100880de43bd
#
_cell.length_a   1.000
_cell.length_b   1.000
_cell.length_c   1.000
_cell.angle_alpha   90.00
_cell.angle_beta   90.00
_cell.angle_gamma   90.00
#
_symmetry.space_group_name_H-M   'P 1'
#
loop_
_entity.id
_entity.type
_entity.pdbx_description
1 polymer ?
#
loop_
_entity_poly.entity_id
_entity_poly.type
_entity_poly.pdbx_seq_one_letter_code
_entity_poly.pdbx_strand_id
1 'polypeptide(L)'
;MEAMILTIYFSHKGETYFPDGIKNVDKGNTEIAAEYIHKAVGGDLFEIETVKPYSGEYRKCCAEAKSEVDTNARPEIKNLPDSISPYDTIFVCYPNWCGTAPMCIMSFLDTYDLSGKKLIPLCTNEGSGMGNSERDLKNLYPNAIWKEGLSVRGHQAANSEDVIGEWAKKSIS
;
A
#
# COMPACT_ATOMS: atom_id res chain seq x y z
N MET A 1 -14.30 22.93 -4.94
CA MET A 1 -12.91 22.73 -4.51
C MET A 1 -12.42 21.37 -4.98
N GLU A 2 -11.22 21.35 -5.53
CA GLU A 2 -10.59 20.10 -5.90
C GLU A 2 -10.22 19.29 -4.65
N ALA A 3 -10.34 17.98 -4.73
CA ALA A 3 -9.92 17.09 -3.66
C ALA A 3 -8.40 17.17 -3.47
N MET A 4 -7.95 17.23 -2.22
CA MET A 4 -6.55 17.10 -1.88
C MET A 4 -6.24 15.61 -1.70
N ILE A 5 -5.36 15.10 -2.55
CA ILE A 5 -5.10 13.66 -2.65
C ILE A 5 -3.68 13.33 -2.22
N LEU A 6 -3.55 12.31 -1.38
CA LEU A 6 -2.27 11.71 -1.01
C LEU A 6 -2.30 10.25 -1.43
N THR A 7 -1.26 9.81 -2.12
CA THR A 7 -1.04 8.37 -2.38
C THR A 7 0.13 7.92 -1.53
N ILE A 8 -0.11 6.99 -0.62
CA ILE A 8 0.94 6.37 0.18
C ILE A 8 1.16 4.94 -0.30
N TYR A 9 2.40 4.49 -0.26
CA TYR A 9 2.68 3.11 -0.63
C TYR A 9 3.87 2.56 0.14
N PHE A 10 3.81 1.26 0.41
CA PHE A 10 4.96 0.44 0.76
C PHE A 10 5.20 -0.55 -0.36
N SER A 11 6.45 -0.65 -0.83
CA SER A 11 6.81 -1.55 -1.91
C SER A 11 8.12 -2.26 -1.59
N HIS A 12 8.13 -3.59 -1.72
CA HIS A 12 9.34 -4.38 -1.47
C HIS A 12 10.25 -4.34 -2.68
N LYS A 13 11.50 -3.98 -2.44
CA LYS A 13 12.60 -4.04 -3.42
C LYS A 13 13.48 -5.25 -3.07
N GLY A 14 14.03 -5.90 -4.08
CA GLY A 14 14.83 -7.09 -3.91
C GLY A 14 14.16 -8.31 -4.51
N GLU A 15 14.38 -9.49 -3.92
CA GLU A 15 13.79 -10.73 -4.40
C GLU A 15 12.27 -10.71 -4.23
N THR A 16 11.56 -10.88 -5.33
CA THR A 16 10.10 -10.81 -5.40
C THR A 16 9.58 -12.04 -6.13
N TYR A 17 8.48 -12.60 -5.64
CA TYR A 17 7.82 -13.73 -6.25
C TYR A 17 7.07 -13.31 -7.51
N PHE A 18 7.34 -14.04 -8.61
CA PHE A 18 6.62 -13.93 -9.87
C PHE A 18 6.15 -15.35 -10.27
N PRO A 19 5.14 -15.48 -11.14
CA PRO A 19 4.63 -16.79 -11.53
C PRO A 19 5.69 -17.73 -12.13
N ASP A 20 6.73 -17.19 -12.76
CA ASP A 20 7.83 -17.94 -13.37
C ASP A 20 9.09 -18.00 -12.50
N GLY A 21 9.00 -17.59 -11.25
CA GLY A 21 10.09 -17.69 -10.27
C GLY A 21 10.38 -16.41 -9.52
N ILE A 22 11.35 -16.48 -8.62
CA ILE A 22 11.78 -15.34 -7.81
C ILE A 22 12.75 -14.48 -8.65
N LYS A 23 12.49 -13.18 -8.71
CA LYS A 23 13.32 -12.23 -9.45
C LYS A 23 13.72 -11.08 -8.55
N ASN A 24 14.92 -10.56 -8.76
CA ASN A 24 15.39 -9.37 -8.06
C ASN A 24 14.93 -8.11 -8.78
N VAL A 25 14.21 -7.23 -8.10
CA VAL A 25 13.67 -6.01 -8.70
C VAL A 25 14.17 -4.79 -7.94
N ASP A 26 14.53 -3.74 -8.68
CA ASP A 26 14.92 -2.44 -8.12
C ASP A 26 13.69 -1.58 -7.80
N LYS A 27 12.60 -1.84 -8.50
CA LYS A 27 11.34 -1.15 -8.35
C LYS A 27 10.24 -2.19 -8.17
N GLY A 28 9.61 -2.20 -7.00
CA GLY A 28 8.58 -3.18 -6.68
C GLY A 28 7.27 -2.92 -7.42
N ASN A 29 6.43 -3.94 -7.46
CA ASN A 29 5.16 -3.89 -8.17
C ASN A 29 4.19 -2.85 -7.56
N THR A 30 4.20 -2.72 -6.24
CA THR A 30 3.33 -1.74 -5.56
C THR A 30 3.73 -0.31 -5.90
N GLU A 31 5.02 -0.04 -5.99
CA GLU A 31 5.53 1.28 -6.40
C GLU A 31 5.05 1.65 -7.79
N ILE A 32 5.11 0.72 -8.73
CA ILE A 32 4.62 0.92 -10.11
C ILE A 32 3.13 1.30 -10.08
N ALA A 33 2.33 0.54 -9.32
CA ALA A 33 0.90 0.79 -9.21
C ALA A 33 0.60 2.15 -8.58
N ALA A 34 1.33 2.53 -7.53
CA ALA A 34 1.15 3.81 -6.85
C ALA A 34 1.49 4.99 -7.77
N GLU A 35 2.54 4.86 -8.58
CA GLU A 35 2.90 5.89 -9.55
C GLU A 35 1.81 6.08 -10.62
N TYR A 36 1.15 5.00 -11.04
CA TYR A 36 0.04 5.10 -11.99
C TYR A 36 -1.17 5.80 -11.38
N ILE A 37 -1.46 5.57 -10.09
CA ILE A 37 -2.49 6.33 -9.39
C ILE A 37 -2.13 7.82 -9.39
N HIS A 38 -0.92 8.14 -8.96
CA HIS A 38 -0.45 9.52 -8.88
C HIS A 38 -0.52 10.23 -10.24
N LYS A 39 -0.12 9.54 -11.31
CA LYS A 39 -0.20 10.08 -12.67
C LYS A 39 -1.65 10.36 -13.08
N ALA A 40 -2.59 9.51 -12.66
CA ALA A 40 -4.00 9.62 -13.06
C ALA A 40 -4.75 10.71 -12.30
N VAL A 41 -4.51 10.86 -11.00
CA VAL A 41 -5.30 11.74 -10.12
C VAL A 41 -4.52 12.91 -9.54
N GLY A 42 -3.21 12.95 -9.69
CA GLY A 42 -2.37 14.01 -9.14
C GLY A 42 -2.22 13.92 -7.63
N GLY A 43 -2.02 15.07 -7.01
CA GLY A 43 -1.78 15.16 -5.57
C GLY A 43 -0.34 14.85 -5.19
N ASP A 44 -0.13 14.39 -3.97
CA ASP A 44 1.19 14.06 -3.46
C ASP A 44 1.39 12.55 -3.35
N LEU A 45 2.64 12.12 -3.41
CA LEU A 45 3.04 10.72 -3.35
C LEU A 45 4.04 10.55 -2.21
N PHE A 46 3.79 9.60 -1.32
CA PHE A 46 4.69 9.32 -0.20
C PHE A 46 5.04 7.84 -0.15
N GLU A 47 6.34 7.55 -0.18
CA GLU A 47 6.86 6.20 0.00
C GLU A 47 7.05 5.90 1.47
N ILE A 48 6.43 4.84 1.95
CA ILE A 48 6.63 4.36 3.32
C ILE A 48 7.90 3.52 3.34
N GLU A 49 8.91 4.01 4.06
CA GLU A 49 10.17 3.31 4.26
C GLU A 49 10.37 3.07 5.76
N THR A 50 10.68 1.84 6.13
CA THR A 50 10.97 1.51 7.52
C THR A 50 12.41 1.90 7.86
N VAL A 51 12.62 2.36 9.10
CA VAL A 51 13.97 2.70 9.60
C VAL A 51 14.88 1.48 9.52
N LYS A 52 14.37 0.30 9.91
CA LYS A 52 15.05 -0.97 9.71
C LYS A 52 14.52 -1.60 8.42
N PRO A 53 15.32 -1.66 7.34
CA PRO A 53 14.83 -2.20 6.08
C PRO A 53 14.56 -3.70 6.17
N TYR A 54 13.59 -4.15 5.38
CA TYR A 54 13.33 -5.59 5.21
C TYR A 54 14.45 -6.22 4.38
N SER A 55 14.68 -7.51 4.59
CA SER A 55 15.68 -8.25 3.82
C SER A 55 15.39 -8.24 2.33
N GLY A 56 16.43 -8.13 1.51
CA GLY A 56 16.33 -8.31 0.07
C GLY A 56 16.11 -9.77 -0.33
N GLU A 57 16.36 -10.73 0.57
CA GLU A 57 16.13 -12.15 0.30
C GLU A 57 14.66 -12.50 0.56
N TYR A 58 14.03 -13.17 -0.40
CA TYR A 58 12.61 -13.46 -0.35
C TYR A 58 12.19 -14.20 0.93
N ARG A 59 12.89 -15.28 1.29
CA ARG A 59 12.53 -16.08 2.47
C ARG A 59 12.70 -15.31 3.78
N LYS A 60 13.77 -14.54 3.89
CA LYS A 60 14.01 -13.72 5.08
C LYS A 60 12.97 -12.64 5.23
N CYS A 61 12.63 -11.99 4.12
CA CYS A 61 11.57 -10.97 4.10
C CYS A 61 10.22 -11.58 4.53
N CYS A 62 9.87 -12.76 4.02
CA CYS A 62 8.65 -13.46 4.44
C CYS A 62 8.63 -13.75 5.93
N ALA A 63 9.77 -14.18 6.49
CA ALA A 63 9.89 -14.46 7.92
C ALA A 63 9.74 -13.19 8.77
N GLU A 64 10.34 -12.09 8.32
CA GLU A 64 10.21 -10.79 8.97
C GLU A 64 8.76 -10.31 8.96
N ALA A 65 8.09 -10.42 7.81
CA ALA A 65 6.68 -10.03 7.66
C ALA A 65 5.79 -10.87 8.59
N LYS A 66 6.01 -12.17 8.64
CA LYS A 66 5.23 -13.06 9.51
C LYS A 66 5.44 -12.74 10.98
N SER A 67 6.67 -12.49 11.39
CA SER A 67 6.99 -12.10 12.76
C SER A 67 6.26 -10.81 13.15
N GLU A 68 6.22 -9.84 12.27
CA GLU A 68 5.52 -8.57 12.53
C GLU A 68 4.03 -8.77 12.67
N VAL A 69 3.42 -9.62 11.85
CA VAL A 69 2.00 -9.95 11.97
C VAL A 69 1.73 -10.67 13.29
N ASP A 70 2.53 -11.68 13.60
CA ASP A 70 2.34 -12.50 14.82
C ASP A 70 2.49 -11.68 16.11
N THR A 71 3.33 -10.65 16.10
CA THR A 71 3.57 -9.78 17.25
C THR A 71 2.77 -8.48 17.21
N ASN A 72 1.96 -8.29 16.18
CA ASN A 72 1.23 -7.04 15.93
C ASN A 72 2.17 -5.82 15.99
N ALA A 73 3.31 -5.93 15.30
CA ALA A 73 4.37 -4.93 15.34
C ALA A 73 3.96 -3.61 14.67
N ARG A 74 4.64 -2.53 15.09
CA ARG A 74 4.51 -1.21 14.45
C ARG A 74 5.91 -0.71 14.10
N PRO A 75 6.50 -1.20 12.98
CA PRO A 75 7.85 -0.76 12.58
C PRO A 75 7.93 0.74 12.42
N GLU A 76 9.03 1.33 12.85
CA GLU A 76 9.28 2.76 12.75
C GLU A 76 9.46 3.18 11.28
N ILE A 77 8.85 4.30 10.91
CA ILE A 77 8.86 4.83 9.53
C ILE A 77 9.78 6.04 9.45
N LYS A 78 10.54 6.12 8.36
CA LYS A 78 11.40 7.29 8.05
C LYS A 78 10.57 8.45 7.51
N ASN A 79 10.97 9.67 7.90
CA ASN A 79 10.51 10.90 7.26
C ASN A 79 8.99 11.06 7.20
N LEU A 80 8.27 10.62 8.23
CA LEU A 80 6.83 10.79 8.31
C LEU A 80 6.45 12.26 8.10
N PRO A 81 5.41 12.56 7.30
CA PRO A 81 4.89 13.92 7.22
C PRO A 81 4.45 14.42 8.59
N ASP A 82 4.68 15.70 8.87
CA ASP A 82 4.24 16.31 10.14
C ASP A 82 2.72 16.23 10.30
N SER A 83 2.00 16.34 9.19
CA SER A 83 0.54 16.30 9.17
C SER A 83 0.03 15.79 7.83
N ILE A 84 -1.12 15.11 7.86
CA ILE A 84 -1.88 14.77 6.65
C ILE A 84 -3.24 15.46 6.64
N SER A 85 -3.44 16.43 7.54
CA SER A 85 -4.73 17.12 7.67
C SER A 85 -5.25 17.76 6.39
N PRO A 86 -4.40 18.29 5.47
CA PRO A 86 -4.91 18.87 4.22
C PRO A 86 -5.55 17.86 3.26
N TYR A 87 -5.23 16.57 3.41
CA TYR A 87 -5.72 15.56 2.47
C TYR A 87 -7.07 15.03 2.90
N ASP A 88 -8.02 15.01 1.97
CA ASP A 88 -9.35 14.43 2.20
C ASP A 88 -9.48 13.01 1.62
N THR A 89 -8.58 12.65 0.70
CA THR A 89 -8.57 11.35 0.04
C THR A 89 -7.16 10.77 0.06
N ILE A 90 -7.04 9.52 0.52
CA ILE A 90 -5.76 8.83 0.63
C ILE A 90 -5.87 7.46 -0.04
N PHE A 91 -5.04 7.26 -1.08
CA PHE A 91 -4.84 5.92 -1.64
C PHE A 91 -3.78 5.21 -0.81
N VAL A 92 -4.06 3.97 -0.44
CA VAL A 92 -3.18 3.15 0.40
C VAL A 92 -2.76 1.93 -0.40
N CYS A 93 -1.49 1.88 -0.81
CA CYS A 93 -0.98 0.84 -1.71
C CYS A 93 0.00 -0.06 -0.98
N TYR A 94 -0.18 -1.37 -1.11
CA TYR A 94 0.64 -2.34 -0.39
C TYR A 94 0.61 -3.72 -1.05
N PRO A 95 1.66 -4.54 -0.83
CA PRO A 95 1.60 -5.94 -1.22
C PRO A 95 0.81 -6.75 -0.19
N ASN A 96 0.19 -7.83 -0.62
CA ASN A 96 -0.42 -8.79 0.29
C ASN A 96 0.70 -9.55 1.02
N TRP A 97 0.91 -9.24 2.29
CA TRP A 97 1.89 -9.90 3.15
C TRP A 97 1.18 -10.69 4.23
N CYS A 98 1.34 -12.02 4.18
CA CYS A 98 0.73 -12.93 5.18
C CYS A 98 -0.79 -12.78 5.25
N GLY A 99 -1.44 -12.50 4.13
CA GLY A 99 -2.89 -12.38 4.04
C GLY A 99 -3.48 -11.04 4.46
N THR A 100 -2.62 -10.04 4.73
CA THR A 100 -3.08 -8.70 5.14
C THR A 100 -2.15 -7.61 4.62
N ALA A 101 -2.39 -6.35 4.99
CA ALA A 101 -1.48 -5.26 4.70
C ALA A 101 -0.23 -5.37 5.59
N PRO A 102 0.96 -4.99 5.09
CA PRO A 102 2.17 -4.96 5.92
C PRO A 102 2.00 -4.10 7.16
N MET A 103 2.63 -4.49 8.27
CA MET A 103 2.48 -3.77 9.54
C MET A 103 2.98 -2.32 9.47
N CYS A 104 3.90 -2.00 8.55
CA CYS A 104 4.34 -0.62 8.34
C CYS A 104 3.21 0.28 7.81
N ILE A 105 2.23 -0.27 7.10
CA ILE A 105 1.02 0.48 6.72
C ILE A 105 0.26 0.90 7.99
N MET A 106 0.10 -0.02 8.93
CA MET A 106 -0.54 0.27 10.22
C MET A 106 0.27 1.29 11.02
N SER A 107 1.61 1.23 10.99
CA SER A 107 2.46 2.24 11.62
C SER A 107 2.15 3.64 11.11
N PHE A 108 2.01 3.79 9.78
CA PHE A 108 1.68 5.07 9.17
C PHE A 108 0.28 5.54 9.61
N LEU A 109 -0.71 4.66 9.48
CA LEU A 109 -2.10 5.01 9.76
C LEU A 109 -2.36 5.29 11.25
N ASP A 110 -1.64 4.61 12.16
CA ASP A 110 -1.74 4.87 13.60
C ASP A 110 -1.26 6.28 13.98
N THR A 111 -0.39 6.87 13.17
CA THR A 111 0.23 8.17 13.47
C THR A 111 -0.74 9.34 13.35
N TYR A 112 -1.76 9.21 12.53
CA TYR A 112 -2.62 10.35 12.14
C TYR A 112 -4.08 10.11 12.48
N ASP A 113 -4.83 11.22 12.60
CA ASP A 113 -6.28 11.19 12.69
C ASP A 113 -6.87 11.01 11.29
N LEU A 114 -7.57 9.89 11.08
CA LEU A 114 -8.15 9.53 9.79
C LEU A 114 -9.64 9.83 9.70
N SER A 115 -10.22 10.46 10.75
CA SER A 115 -11.65 10.69 10.82
C SER A 115 -12.17 11.48 9.63
N GLY A 116 -13.18 10.95 8.96
CA GLY A 116 -13.83 11.58 7.81
C GLY A 116 -13.04 11.56 6.51
N LYS A 117 -11.81 11.05 6.53
CA LYS A 117 -11.00 10.92 5.31
C LYS A 117 -11.43 9.70 4.52
N LYS A 118 -11.41 9.83 3.20
CA LYS A 118 -11.66 8.69 2.29
C LYS A 118 -10.36 7.92 2.09
N LEU A 119 -10.37 6.64 2.42
CA LEU A 119 -9.22 5.75 2.25
C LEU A 119 -9.56 4.69 1.20
N ILE A 120 -8.69 4.52 0.22
CA ILE A 120 -8.93 3.68 -0.95
C ILE A 120 -7.75 2.73 -1.12
N PRO A 121 -7.91 1.42 -0.80
CA PRO A 121 -6.77 0.50 -0.82
C PRO A 121 -6.52 -0.08 -2.20
N LEU A 122 -5.23 -0.27 -2.53
CA LEU A 122 -4.78 -1.07 -3.66
C LEU A 122 -3.81 -2.11 -3.15
N CYS A 123 -4.05 -3.37 -3.47
CA CYS A 123 -3.21 -4.48 -3.02
C CYS A 123 -2.60 -5.21 -4.21
N THR A 124 -1.28 -5.33 -4.23
CA THR A 124 -0.59 -6.17 -5.21
C THR A 124 -0.40 -7.58 -4.64
N ASN A 125 -0.58 -8.59 -5.50
CA ASN A 125 -0.52 -10.00 -5.09
C ASN A 125 -0.30 -10.87 -6.32
N GLU A 126 -0.05 -12.16 -6.11
CA GLU A 126 0.09 -13.11 -7.21
C GLU A 126 -1.04 -14.16 -7.19
N GLY A 127 -2.25 -13.72 -6.90
CA GLY A 127 -3.46 -14.56 -6.95
C GLY A 127 -4.20 -14.68 -5.62
N SER A 128 -3.60 -14.17 -4.53
CA SER A 128 -4.24 -14.18 -3.20
C SER A 128 -5.26 -13.05 -3.01
N GLY A 129 -5.33 -12.12 -3.95
CA GLY A 129 -6.26 -10.99 -3.88
C GLY A 129 -5.95 -10.04 -2.75
N MET A 130 -6.99 -9.43 -2.20
CA MET A 130 -6.87 -8.51 -1.07
C MET A 130 -6.58 -9.24 0.25
N GLY A 131 -6.74 -10.56 0.30
CA GLY A 131 -6.67 -11.31 1.55
C GLY A 131 -7.66 -10.76 2.56
N ASN A 132 -7.22 -10.60 3.80
CA ASN A 132 -8.03 -10.00 4.86
C ASN A 132 -7.76 -8.49 5.03
N SER A 133 -6.98 -7.89 4.12
CA SER A 133 -6.47 -6.53 4.31
C SER A 133 -7.55 -5.48 4.43
N GLU A 134 -8.56 -5.53 3.56
CA GLU A 134 -9.66 -4.55 3.63
C GLU A 134 -10.43 -4.66 4.95
N ARG A 135 -10.70 -5.88 5.38
CA ARG A 135 -11.39 -6.14 6.66
C ARG A 135 -10.54 -5.64 7.83
N ASP A 136 -9.26 -5.97 7.83
CA ASP A 136 -8.35 -5.61 8.92
C ASP A 136 -8.19 -4.10 9.04
N LEU A 137 -7.99 -3.40 7.92
CA LEU A 137 -7.87 -1.95 7.89
C LEU A 137 -9.15 -1.26 8.36
N LYS A 138 -10.29 -1.74 7.89
CA LYS A 138 -11.59 -1.19 8.28
C LYS A 138 -11.86 -1.37 9.78
N ASN A 139 -11.48 -2.53 10.34
CA ASN A 139 -11.63 -2.81 11.76
C ASN A 139 -10.70 -1.96 12.63
N LEU A 140 -9.46 -1.72 12.17
CA LEU A 140 -8.49 -0.91 12.90
C LEU A 140 -8.79 0.60 12.83
N TYR A 141 -9.31 1.05 11.69
CA TYR A 141 -9.54 2.47 11.44
C TYR A 141 -10.99 2.73 11.02
N PRO A 142 -11.96 2.47 11.94
CA PRO A 142 -13.37 2.55 11.59
C PRO A 142 -13.90 3.97 11.38
N ASN A 143 -13.15 4.99 11.82
CA ASN A 143 -13.55 6.39 11.65
C ASN A 143 -13.25 6.96 10.27
N ALA A 144 -12.45 6.27 9.47
CA ALA A 144 -12.21 6.62 8.08
C ALA A 144 -13.36 6.12 7.20
N ILE A 145 -13.51 6.74 6.04
CA ILE A 145 -14.49 6.31 5.03
C ILE A 145 -13.76 5.41 4.03
N TRP A 146 -13.92 4.11 4.16
CA TRP A 146 -13.26 3.14 3.30
C TRP A 146 -14.04 2.96 2.00
N LYS A 147 -13.32 3.09 0.88
CA LYS A 147 -13.86 2.84 -0.45
C LYS A 147 -13.42 1.46 -0.93
N GLU A 148 -14.08 0.97 -1.97
CA GLU A 148 -13.76 -0.32 -2.57
C GLU A 148 -12.34 -0.31 -3.14
N GLY A 149 -11.55 -1.30 -2.75
CA GLY A 149 -10.16 -1.44 -3.17
C GLY A 149 -10.01 -2.12 -4.52
N LEU A 150 -8.77 -2.10 -5.01
CA LEU A 150 -8.37 -2.78 -6.25
C LEU A 150 -7.29 -3.81 -5.95
N SER A 151 -7.53 -5.04 -6.42
CA SER A 151 -6.52 -6.11 -6.42
C SER A 151 -5.80 -6.13 -7.76
N VAL A 152 -4.47 -6.09 -7.74
CA VAL A 152 -3.64 -6.08 -8.94
C VAL A 152 -2.65 -7.24 -8.87
N ARG A 153 -2.59 -8.07 -9.92
CA ARG A 153 -1.52 -9.06 -10.04
C ARG A 153 -0.19 -8.33 -10.20
N GLY A 154 0.75 -8.56 -9.29
CA GLY A 154 2.00 -7.81 -9.24
C GLY A 154 2.77 -7.86 -10.55
N HIS A 155 2.91 -9.07 -11.15
CA HIS A 155 3.62 -9.23 -12.42
C HIS A 155 2.95 -8.50 -13.60
N GLN A 156 1.68 -8.10 -13.45
CA GLN A 156 0.93 -7.37 -14.46
C GLN A 156 0.84 -5.87 -14.16
N ALA A 157 1.38 -5.42 -13.02
CA ALA A 157 1.26 -4.01 -12.61
C ALA A 157 1.77 -3.05 -13.68
N ALA A 158 2.92 -3.33 -14.28
CA ALA A 158 3.50 -2.48 -15.32
C ALA A 158 2.59 -2.31 -16.54
N ASN A 159 1.75 -3.30 -16.83
CA ASN A 159 0.82 -3.29 -17.97
C ASN A 159 -0.61 -2.90 -17.56
N SER A 160 -0.82 -2.48 -16.32
CA SER A 160 -2.15 -2.17 -15.77
C SER A 160 -2.40 -0.67 -15.61
N GLU A 161 -1.64 0.17 -16.30
CA GLU A 161 -1.77 1.64 -16.17
C GLU A 161 -3.21 2.11 -16.40
N ASP A 162 -3.85 1.65 -17.48
CA ASP A 162 -5.21 2.08 -17.82
C ASP A 162 -6.23 1.63 -16.78
N VAL A 163 -6.15 0.37 -16.35
CA VAL A 163 -7.08 -0.19 -15.35
C VAL A 163 -6.93 0.56 -14.02
N ILE A 164 -5.70 0.75 -13.58
CA ILE A 164 -5.41 1.44 -12.31
C ILE A 164 -5.86 2.90 -12.39
N GLY A 165 -5.53 3.58 -13.49
CA GLY A 165 -5.89 4.99 -13.69
C GLY A 165 -7.39 5.21 -13.73
N GLU A 166 -8.12 4.39 -14.45
CA GLU A 166 -9.58 4.49 -14.53
C GLU A 166 -10.24 4.24 -13.18
N TRP A 167 -9.78 3.20 -12.48
CA TRP A 167 -10.28 2.90 -11.13
C TRP A 167 -10.01 4.07 -10.17
N ALA A 168 -8.80 4.64 -10.21
CA ALA A 168 -8.45 5.75 -9.33
C ALA A 168 -9.33 6.98 -9.59
N LYS A 169 -9.52 7.34 -10.85
CA LYS A 169 -10.38 8.47 -11.24
C LYS A 169 -11.82 8.26 -10.79
N LYS A 170 -12.34 7.05 -10.97
CA LYS A 170 -13.69 6.70 -10.57
C LYS A 170 -13.85 6.76 -9.05
N SER A 171 -12.81 6.37 -8.31
CA SER A 171 -12.84 6.33 -6.84
C SER A 171 -12.94 7.71 -6.21
N ILE A 172 -12.48 8.75 -6.90
CA ILE A 172 -12.51 10.14 -6.38
C ILE A 172 -13.67 10.96 -6.94
N SER A 173 -14.42 10.42 -7.90
CA SER A 173 -15.55 11.13 -8.52
C SER A 173 -16.82 11.12 -7.64
#